data_ae3cb501c6e054cdae70b16d76b901e1
#
_entry.id   ae3cb501c6e054cdae70b16d76b901e1
#
_cell.length_a   1.000
_cell.length_b   1.000
_cell.length_c   1.000
_cell.angle_alpha   90.00
_cell.angle_beta   90.00
_cell.angle_gamma   90.00
#
_symmetry.space_group_name_H-M   'P 1'
#
loop_
_entity.id
_entity.type
_entity.pdbx_description
1 polymer ?
#
loop_
_entity_poly.entity_id
_entity_poly.type
_entity_poly.pdbx_seq_one_letter_code
_entity_poly.pdbx_strand_id
1 'polypeptide(L)'
;MKKLLFLSLTIAALTSCKNENQSAKPDVVAQNLDTTVRPEQDFFQYANGGWIKNNPIPEEQSSWGIGNLVIEENMKRLRDICEKAAKANDKSGSVQQQIGDFWTTGMDSSSIEKNGLQPIKPMLDKIQALQNVNSLIQLVAELKKIGSSTLFSDYVSQDAKNSEVMAYQLNQGGLGLPEREYYFKEDSTTVNIRNEYVKYITKLLTMSGQKEA
;
A
#
# COMPACT_ATOMS: atom_id res chain seq x y z
N MET A 1 -48.84 -48.00 -34.44
CA MET A 1 -47.99 -47.73 -33.24
C MET A 1 -46.66 -47.05 -33.55
N LYS A 2 -45.93 -47.39 -34.63
CA LYS A 2 -44.64 -46.73 -34.96
C LYS A 2 -44.74 -45.27 -35.34
N LYS A 3 -45.87 -44.77 -35.88
CA LYS A 3 -46.05 -43.33 -36.26
C LYS A 3 -46.35 -42.42 -35.04
N LEU A 4 -46.93 -42.94 -33.96
CA LEU A 4 -47.18 -42.17 -32.73
C LEU A 4 -45.91 -41.99 -31.92
N LEU A 5 -44.93 -42.91 -31.99
CA LEU A 5 -43.66 -42.82 -31.26
C LEU A 5 -42.74 -41.72 -31.82
N PHE A 6 -42.84 -41.47 -33.14
CA PHE A 6 -42.06 -40.38 -33.81
C PHE A 6 -42.63 -39.01 -33.50
N LEU A 7 -43.91 -38.86 -33.28
CA LEU A 7 -44.51 -37.54 -32.96
C LEU A 7 -44.24 -37.11 -31.53
N SER A 8 -44.14 -38.07 -30.59
CA SER A 8 -43.76 -37.76 -29.20
C SER A 8 -42.31 -37.39 -29.03
N LEU A 9 -41.40 -37.89 -29.87
CA LEU A 9 -39.97 -37.57 -29.80
C LEU A 9 -39.68 -36.15 -30.36
N THR A 10 -40.46 -35.66 -31.34
CA THR A 10 -40.31 -34.31 -31.89
C THR A 10 -40.85 -33.23 -30.96
N ILE A 11 -41.84 -33.50 -30.14
CA ILE A 11 -42.36 -32.56 -29.13
C ILE A 11 -41.40 -32.41 -27.94
N ALA A 12 -40.71 -33.46 -27.56
CA ALA A 12 -39.69 -33.40 -26.48
C ALA A 12 -38.45 -32.57 -26.88
N ALA A 13 -38.10 -32.46 -28.15
CA ALA A 13 -36.97 -31.67 -28.63
C ALA A 13 -37.25 -30.16 -28.63
N LEU A 14 -38.53 -29.74 -28.65
CA LEU A 14 -38.92 -28.33 -28.66
C LEU A 14 -38.97 -27.66 -27.27
N THR A 15 -38.95 -28.48 -26.19
CA THR A 15 -38.97 -27.94 -24.82
C THR A 15 -37.56 -27.78 -24.20
N SER A 16 -36.48 -28.08 -24.94
CA SER A 16 -35.11 -28.03 -24.43
C SER A 16 -34.46 -26.62 -24.54
N CYS A 17 -35.15 -25.64 -25.08
CA CYS A 17 -34.73 -24.22 -24.98
C CYS A 17 -35.36 -23.62 -23.70
N LYS A 18 -34.96 -24.06 -22.52
CA LYS A 18 -35.04 -23.20 -21.36
C LYS A 18 -34.03 -22.08 -21.58
N ASN A 19 -34.51 -20.91 -21.93
CA ASN A 19 -33.77 -19.69 -21.64
C ASN A 19 -33.50 -19.70 -20.12
N GLU A 20 -32.31 -20.12 -19.72
CA GLU A 20 -31.76 -19.61 -18.49
C GLU A 20 -31.70 -18.10 -18.68
N ASN A 21 -32.57 -17.39 -18.00
CA ASN A 21 -32.39 -15.98 -17.71
C ASN A 21 -31.10 -15.88 -16.89
N GLN A 22 -29.93 -16.02 -17.54
CA GLN A 22 -28.73 -15.43 -17.03
C GLN A 22 -29.07 -13.95 -16.98
N SER A 23 -29.33 -13.44 -15.78
CA SER A 23 -29.41 -11.99 -15.59
C SER A 23 -28.15 -11.45 -16.23
N ALA A 24 -28.32 -10.75 -17.37
CA ALA A 24 -27.18 -10.17 -18.08
C ALA A 24 -26.38 -9.41 -17.04
N LYS A 25 -25.09 -9.77 -16.91
CA LYS A 25 -24.22 -9.02 -15.98
C LYS A 25 -24.38 -7.55 -16.35
N PRO A 26 -24.57 -6.67 -15.35
CA PRO A 26 -24.73 -5.25 -15.61
C PRO A 26 -23.60 -4.78 -16.52
N ASP A 27 -23.92 -4.06 -17.56
CA ASP A 27 -22.91 -3.42 -18.41
C ASP A 27 -22.25 -2.31 -17.60
N VAL A 28 -21.04 -2.59 -17.10
CA VAL A 28 -20.27 -1.68 -16.25
C VAL A 28 -19.98 -0.37 -16.98
N VAL A 29 -19.78 -0.41 -18.29
CA VAL A 29 -19.51 0.80 -19.09
C VAL A 29 -20.77 1.66 -19.14
N ALA A 30 -21.93 1.06 -19.46
CA ALA A 30 -23.20 1.79 -19.52
C ALA A 30 -23.58 2.41 -18.17
N GLN A 31 -23.26 1.76 -17.05
CA GLN A 31 -23.54 2.30 -15.70
C GLN A 31 -22.69 3.53 -15.35
N ASN A 32 -21.53 3.68 -15.98
CA ASN A 32 -20.60 4.78 -15.72
C ASN A 32 -20.89 6.02 -16.55
N LEU A 33 -21.76 5.92 -17.56
CA LEU A 33 -22.13 7.03 -18.43
C LEU A 33 -22.98 8.07 -17.69
N ASP A 34 -22.71 9.34 -17.97
CA ASP A 34 -23.62 10.46 -17.70
C ASP A 34 -24.27 10.91 -19.00
N THR A 35 -25.44 10.34 -19.31
CA THR A 35 -26.18 10.64 -20.54
C THR A 35 -26.82 12.03 -20.55
N THR A 36 -26.71 12.79 -19.46
CA THR A 36 -27.17 14.19 -19.42
C THR A 36 -26.18 15.15 -20.08
N VAL A 37 -24.95 14.69 -20.30
CA VAL A 37 -23.88 15.44 -20.95
C VAL A 37 -23.72 14.94 -22.40
N ARG A 38 -23.56 15.85 -23.33
CA ARG A 38 -23.35 15.49 -24.76
C ARG A 38 -21.85 15.15 -24.94
N PRO A 39 -21.52 13.99 -25.57
CA PRO A 39 -20.15 13.53 -25.69
C PRO A 39 -19.24 14.46 -26.49
N GLU A 40 -19.82 15.26 -27.42
CA GLU A 40 -19.09 16.27 -28.18
C GLU A 40 -18.76 17.54 -27.37
N GLN A 41 -19.39 17.74 -26.21
CA GLN A 41 -19.15 18.88 -25.32
C GLN A 41 -18.14 18.54 -24.24
N ASP A 42 -18.33 17.40 -23.58
CA ASP A 42 -17.42 16.89 -22.58
C ASP A 42 -17.47 15.36 -22.58
N PHE A 43 -16.56 14.75 -23.33
CA PHE A 43 -16.48 13.30 -23.43
C PHE A 43 -16.06 12.63 -22.12
N PHE A 44 -15.21 13.28 -21.33
CA PHE A 44 -14.78 12.75 -20.05
C PHE A 44 -15.96 12.64 -19.08
N GLN A 45 -16.73 13.71 -18.94
CA GLN A 45 -17.90 13.73 -18.07
C GLN A 45 -18.98 12.76 -18.59
N TYR A 46 -19.21 12.72 -19.92
CA TYR A 46 -20.13 11.75 -20.51
C TYR A 46 -19.75 10.31 -20.17
N ALA A 47 -18.47 9.93 -20.32
CA ALA A 47 -18.00 8.56 -20.15
C ALA A 47 -17.88 8.14 -18.67
N ASN A 48 -17.61 9.07 -17.75
CA ASN A 48 -17.25 8.75 -16.36
C ASN A 48 -18.18 9.41 -15.33
N GLY A 49 -19.06 10.31 -15.73
CA GLY A 49 -19.86 11.12 -14.80
C GLY A 49 -20.76 10.30 -13.88
N GLY A 50 -21.32 9.20 -14.37
CA GLY A 50 -22.07 8.26 -13.55
C GLY A 50 -21.19 7.60 -12.46
N TRP A 51 -19.97 7.20 -12.82
CA TRP A 51 -19.02 6.65 -11.86
C TRP A 51 -18.61 7.69 -10.81
N ILE A 52 -18.24 8.89 -11.23
CA ILE A 52 -17.79 9.99 -10.36
C ILE A 52 -18.89 10.35 -9.35
N LYS A 53 -20.14 10.43 -9.80
CA LYS A 53 -21.30 10.72 -8.94
C LYS A 53 -21.50 9.67 -7.85
N ASN A 54 -21.25 8.40 -8.19
CA ASN A 54 -21.45 7.28 -7.26
C ASN A 54 -20.21 7.01 -6.37
N ASN A 55 -19.06 7.61 -6.69
CA ASN A 55 -17.79 7.42 -5.99
C ASN A 55 -17.12 8.77 -5.70
N PRO A 56 -17.68 9.58 -4.80
CA PRO A 56 -17.09 10.85 -4.42
C PRO A 56 -15.70 10.64 -3.83
N ILE A 57 -14.82 11.64 -4.00
CA ILE A 57 -13.49 11.61 -3.40
C ILE A 57 -13.64 11.63 -1.88
N PRO A 58 -13.10 10.63 -1.13
CA PRO A 58 -13.08 10.63 0.33
C PRO A 58 -12.35 11.87 0.88
N GLU A 59 -12.74 12.35 2.07
CA GLU A 59 -12.20 13.59 2.67
C GLU A 59 -10.68 13.54 2.87
N GLU A 60 -10.12 12.35 3.11
CA GLU A 60 -8.69 12.12 3.31
C GLU A 60 -7.90 11.95 2.01
N GLN A 61 -8.55 11.97 0.85
CA GLN A 61 -7.92 11.74 -0.44
C GLN A 61 -7.93 13.02 -1.31
N SER A 62 -6.88 13.20 -2.10
CA SER A 62 -6.80 14.29 -3.09
C SER A 62 -7.32 13.89 -4.48
N SER A 63 -7.48 12.60 -4.72
CA SER A 63 -7.98 12.02 -5.97
C SER A 63 -8.59 10.65 -5.70
N TRP A 64 -9.56 10.25 -6.54
CA TRP A 64 -10.22 8.95 -6.41
C TRP A 64 -10.50 8.35 -7.77
N GLY A 65 -10.28 7.06 -7.90
CA GLY A 65 -10.49 6.34 -9.15
C GLY A 65 -10.62 4.83 -8.93
N ILE A 66 -10.89 4.10 -10.00
CA ILE A 66 -11.06 2.64 -9.96
C ILE A 66 -9.82 1.92 -9.37
N GLY A 67 -8.62 2.46 -9.58
CA GLY A 67 -7.39 1.95 -8.99
C GLY A 67 -7.43 1.96 -7.46
N ASN A 68 -7.98 2.99 -6.85
CA ASN A 68 -8.14 3.09 -5.40
C ASN A 68 -9.08 2.00 -4.87
N LEU A 69 -10.23 1.79 -5.54
CA LEU A 69 -11.18 0.72 -5.16
C LEU A 69 -10.54 -0.67 -5.25
N VAL A 70 -9.73 -0.92 -6.28
CA VAL A 70 -9.00 -2.19 -6.42
C VAL A 70 -7.98 -2.37 -5.29
N ILE A 71 -7.27 -1.30 -4.92
CA ILE A 71 -6.32 -1.33 -3.80
C ILE A 71 -7.05 -1.62 -2.49
N GLU A 72 -8.16 -0.94 -2.20
CA GLU A 72 -8.96 -1.19 -0.99
C GLU A 72 -9.45 -2.64 -0.90
N GLU A 73 -10.03 -3.15 -2.00
CA GLU A 73 -10.50 -4.53 -2.03
C GLU A 73 -9.34 -5.53 -1.85
N ASN A 74 -8.17 -5.27 -2.45
CA ASN A 74 -6.99 -6.11 -2.26
C ASN A 74 -6.49 -6.08 -0.81
N MET A 75 -6.44 -4.90 -0.18
CA MET A 75 -6.05 -4.78 1.23
C MET A 75 -7.02 -5.53 2.15
N LYS A 76 -8.32 -5.43 1.89
CA LYS A 76 -9.34 -6.20 2.60
C LYS A 76 -9.13 -7.71 2.46
N ARG A 77 -8.89 -8.19 1.24
CA ARG A 77 -8.62 -9.61 0.98
C ARG A 77 -7.35 -10.10 1.67
N LEU A 78 -6.27 -9.31 1.62
CA LEU A 78 -5.03 -9.63 2.32
C LEU A 78 -5.25 -9.73 3.83
N ARG A 79 -5.97 -8.77 4.40
CA ARG A 79 -6.35 -8.81 5.81
C ARG A 79 -7.15 -10.06 6.16
N ASP A 80 -8.18 -10.39 5.36
CA ASP A 80 -9.01 -11.59 5.56
C ASP A 80 -8.17 -12.88 5.52
N ILE A 81 -7.17 -12.95 4.63
CA ILE A 81 -6.23 -14.08 4.56
C ILE A 81 -5.41 -14.17 5.85
N CYS A 82 -4.83 -13.07 6.30
CA CYS A 82 -4.04 -13.03 7.52
C CYS A 82 -4.85 -13.39 8.77
N GLU A 83 -6.06 -12.84 8.91
CA GLU A 83 -6.95 -13.14 10.03
C GLU A 83 -7.44 -14.61 10.03
N LYS A 84 -7.72 -15.17 8.86
CA LYS A 84 -8.05 -16.60 8.73
C LYS A 84 -6.85 -17.48 9.11
N ALA A 85 -5.67 -17.12 8.64
CA ALA A 85 -4.44 -17.83 8.98
C ALA A 85 -4.17 -17.83 10.49
N ALA A 86 -4.34 -16.68 11.15
CA ALA A 86 -4.18 -16.54 12.60
C ALA A 86 -5.17 -17.42 13.41
N LYS A 87 -6.36 -17.65 12.87
CA LYS A 87 -7.40 -18.47 13.52
C LYS A 87 -7.29 -19.97 13.22
N ALA A 88 -6.56 -20.36 12.19
CA ALA A 88 -6.58 -21.74 11.68
C ALA A 88 -5.83 -22.75 12.57
N ASN A 89 -4.90 -22.31 13.44
CA ASN A 89 -4.02 -23.18 14.24
C ASN A 89 -3.41 -24.32 13.39
N ASP A 90 -2.87 -23.97 12.23
CA ASP A 90 -2.39 -24.93 11.26
C ASP A 90 -1.06 -25.57 11.70
N LYS A 91 -0.66 -26.64 11.01
CA LYS A 91 0.54 -27.42 11.32
C LYS A 91 1.78 -26.53 11.37
N SER A 92 2.58 -26.72 12.42
CA SER A 92 3.87 -26.01 12.59
C SER A 92 4.77 -26.16 11.35
N GLY A 93 5.30 -25.05 10.87
CA GLY A 93 6.13 -24.92 9.67
C GLY A 93 5.33 -24.79 8.36
N SER A 94 3.98 -24.81 8.40
CA SER A 94 3.17 -24.49 7.23
C SER A 94 3.20 -22.99 6.94
N VAL A 95 3.01 -22.60 5.67
CA VAL A 95 2.88 -21.19 5.25
C VAL A 95 1.72 -20.51 6.00
N GLN A 96 0.63 -21.23 6.18
CA GLN A 96 -0.55 -20.74 6.89
C GLN A 96 -0.20 -20.35 8.33
N GLN A 97 0.50 -21.23 9.06
CA GLN A 97 0.94 -20.97 10.43
C GLN A 97 1.89 -19.76 10.48
N GLN A 98 2.86 -19.67 9.56
CA GLN A 98 3.81 -18.56 9.51
C GLN A 98 3.11 -17.20 9.29
N ILE A 99 2.13 -17.14 8.37
CA ILE A 99 1.32 -15.95 8.13
C ILE A 99 0.52 -15.59 9.38
N GLY A 100 -0.12 -16.57 10.01
CA GLY A 100 -0.93 -16.39 11.22
C GLY A 100 -0.13 -15.85 12.40
N ASP A 101 1.03 -16.44 12.66
CA ASP A 101 1.91 -16.02 13.75
C ASP A 101 2.49 -14.61 13.52
N PHE A 102 2.92 -14.32 12.29
CA PHE A 102 3.40 -13.00 11.91
C PHE A 102 2.31 -11.94 12.10
N TRP A 103 1.11 -12.21 11.62
CA TRP A 103 -0.04 -11.32 11.79
C TRP A 103 -0.38 -11.10 13.27
N THR A 104 -0.50 -12.18 14.04
CA THR A 104 -0.84 -12.11 15.48
C THR A 104 0.20 -11.29 16.24
N THR A 105 1.48 -11.52 15.95
CA THR A 105 2.57 -10.77 16.58
C THR A 105 2.51 -9.28 16.24
N GLY A 106 2.25 -8.94 14.98
CA GLY A 106 2.13 -7.54 14.53
C GLY A 106 0.91 -6.81 15.08
N MET A 107 -0.16 -7.55 15.40
CA MET A 107 -1.42 -7.00 15.93
C MET A 107 -1.51 -7.03 17.46
N ASP A 108 -0.52 -7.55 18.18
CA ASP A 108 -0.47 -7.58 19.64
C ASP A 108 -0.06 -6.21 20.21
N SER A 109 -0.99 -5.27 20.17
CA SER A 109 -0.79 -3.93 20.70
C SER A 109 -0.41 -3.94 22.20
N SER A 110 -0.92 -4.88 22.98
CA SER A 110 -0.63 -4.98 24.40
C SER A 110 0.85 -5.29 24.66
N SER A 111 1.43 -6.24 23.92
CA SER A 111 2.86 -6.54 24.01
C SER A 111 3.73 -5.41 23.46
N ILE A 112 3.29 -4.75 22.38
CA ILE A 112 3.99 -3.59 21.80
C ILE A 112 4.07 -2.46 22.83
N GLU A 113 2.94 -2.08 23.42
CA GLU A 113 2.89 -1.02 24.45
C GLU A 113 3.71 -1.38 25.69
N LYS A 114 3.61 -2.62 26.18
CA LYS A 114 4.38 -3.10 27.32
C LYS A 114 5.90 -3.05 27.08
N ASN A 115 6.34 -3.44 25.90
CA ASN A 115 7.76 -3.46 25.54
C ASN A 115 8.29 -2.04 25.27
N GLY A 116 7.48 -1.12 24.78
CA GLY A 116 7.85 0.25 24.45
C GLY A 116 9.10 0.30 23.56
N LEU A 117 10.11 1.04 23.99
CA LEU A 117 11.38 1.21 23.24
C LEU A 117 12.41 0.10 23.48
N GLN A 118 12.13 -0.89 24.34
CA GLN A 118 13.11 -1.93 24.68
C GLN A 118 13.71 -2.66 23.46
N PRO A 119 12.94 -3.03 22.43
CA PRO A 119 13.49 -3.72 21.26
C PRO A 119 14.50 -2.89 20.46
N ILE A 120 14.38 -1.57 20.44
CA ILE A 120 15.29 -0.66 19.70
C ILE A 120 16.37 -0.05 20.58
N LYS A 121 16.30 -0.25 21.91
CA LYS A 121 17.27 0.33 22.85
C LYS A 121 18.73 -0.01 22.52
N PRO A 122 19.11 -1.24 22.16
CA PRO A 122 20.50 -1.53 21.79
C PRO A 122 21.01 -0.70 20.62
N MET A 123 20.12 -0.32 19.69
CA MET A 123 20.46 0.52 18.55
C MET A 123 20.57 1.99 18.96
N LEU A 124 19.67 2.47 19.82
CA LEU A 124 19.75 3.82 20.38
C LEU A 124 21.04 4.00 21.20
N ASP A 125 21.44 3.00 21.99
CA ASP A 125 22.70 3.04 22.76
C ASP A 125 23.93 3.13 21.82
N LYS A 126 23.94 2.42 20.67
CA LYS A 126 24.99 2.55 19.65
C LYS A 126 25.02 3.94 19.02
N ILE A 127 23.88 4.56 18.77
CA ILE A 127 23.79 5.93 18.24
C ILE A 127 24.39 6.91 19.25
N GLN A 128 24.05 6.78 20.53
CA GLN A 128 24.59 7.64 21.59
C GLN A 128 26.10 7.45 21.81
N ALA A 129 26.64 6.29 21.53
CA ALA A 129 28.05 5.99 21.65
C ALA A 129 28.93 6.47 20.49
N LEU A 130 28.34 7.11 19.46
CA LEU A 130 29.09 7.61 18.30
C LEU A 130 30.07 8.71 18.70
N GLN A 131 31.33 8.57 18.26
CA GLN A 131 32.40 9.51 18.58
C GLN A 131 33.02 10.19 17.34
N ASN A 132 32.91 9.55 16.19
CA ASN A 132 33.55 10.03 14.96
C ASN A 132 32.85 9.49 13.70
N VAL A 133 33.27 10.01 12.54
CA VAL A 133 32.68 9.64 11.25
C VAL A 133 32.82 8.15 10.92
N ASN A 134 33.96 7.54 11.30
CA ASN A 134 34.17 6.10 11.03
C ASN A 134 33.14 5.22 11.77
N SER A 135 32.91 5.51 13.08
CA SER A 135 31.90 4.79 13.86
C SER A 135 30.49 5.06 13.33
N LEU A 136 30.21 6.27 12.82
CA LEU A 136 28.94 6.61 12.16
C LEU A 136 28.72 5.75 10.90
N ILE A 137 29.71 5.66 10.01
CA ILE A 137 29.60 4.87 8.78
C ILE A 137 29.41 3.39 9.07
N GLN A 138 30.10 2.85 10.09
CA GLN A 138 29.90 1.46 10.53
C GLN A 138 28.46 1.23 11.01
N LEU A 139 27.93 2.14 11.84
CA LEU A 139 26.55 2.04 12.32
C LEU A 139 25.54 2.16 11.19
N VAL A 140 25.76 3.07 10.22
CA VAL A 140 24.92 3.18 9.02
C VAL A 140 24.87 1.85 8.26
N ALA A 141 26.01 1.18 8.10
CA ALA A 141 26.06 -0.13 7.44
C ALA A 141 25.29 -1.22 8.23
N GLU A 142 25.32 -1.19 9.57
CA GLU A 142 24.50 -2.09 10.39
C GLU A 142 23.00 -1.79 10.26
N LEU A 143 22.61 -0.50 10.30
CA LEU A 143 21.23 -0.07 10.15
C LEU A 143 20.65 -0.46 8.79
N LYS A 144 21.45 -0.36 7.73
CA LYS A 144 21.05 -0.78 6.39
C LYS A 144 20.72 -2.27 6.29
N LYS A 145 21.45 -3.13 7.01
CA LYS A 145 21.16 -4.59 7.06
C LYS A 145 19.77 -4.92 7.62
N ILE A 146 19.24 -4.05 8.47
CA ILE A 146 17.88 -4.20 9.04
C ILE A 146 16.83 -3.34 8.30
N GLY A 147 17.17 -2.82 7.11
CA GLY A 147 16.24 -2.08 6.26
C GLY A 147 16.06 -0.60 6.62
N SER A 148 16.88 -0.03 7.51
CA SER A 148 16.80 1.40 7.84
C SER A 148 17.63 2.22 6.86
N SER A 149 16.99 3.13 6.11
CA SER A 149 17.66 4.09 5.24
C SER A 149 18.08 5.32 6.04
N THR A 150 19.40 5.55 6.10
CA THR A 150 20.01 6.68 6.83
C THR A 150 21.07 7.37 5.96
N LEU A 151 21.19 8.69 6.05
CA LEU A 151 22.17 9.57 5.39
C LEU A 151 22.11 9.55 3.85
N PHE A 152 22.11 8.39 3.22
CA PHE A 152 22.08 8.21 1.77
C PHE A 152 21.32 6.94 1.42
N SER A 153 20.79 6.86 0.20
CA SER A 153 20.24 5.64 -0.36
C SER A 153 21.28 4.90 -1.19
N ASP A 154 21.19 3.57 -1.19
CA ASP A 154 22.12 2.71 -1.89
C ASP A 154 21.40 1.49 -2.46
N TYR A 155 21.89 1.04 -3.60
CA TYR A 155 21.40 -0.18 -4.27
C TYR A 155 22.46 -0.72 -5.24
N VAL A 156 22.28 -1.96 -5.63
CA VAL A 156 23.12 -2.57 -6.68
C VAL A 156 22.31 -2.60 -7.97
N SER A 157 22.89 -2.04 -9.03
CA SER A 157 22.32 -2.06 -10.37
C SER A 157 23.42 -2.15 -11.44
N GLN A 158 23.01 -2.34 -12.67
CA GLN A 158 23.93 -2.26 -13.81
C GLN A 158 24.57 -0.86 -13.87
N ASP A 159 25.87 -0.80 -14.18
CA ASP A 159 26.55 0.46 -14.44
C ASP A 159 25.95 1.14 -15.67
N ALA A 160 25.68 2.45 -15.54
CA ALA A 160 25.03 3.23 -16.60
C ALA A 160 25.84 3.32 -17.92
N LYS A 161 27.14 3.08 -17.86
CA LYS A 161 28.05 3.12 -19.02
C LYS A 161 28.48 1.74 -19.51
N ASN A 162 28.36 0.71 -18.65
CA ASN A 162 28.69 -0.67 -18.99
C ASN A 162 27.69 -1.64 -18.35
N SER A 163 26.68 -2.05 -19.12
CA SER A 163 25.62 -2.94 -18.65
C SER A 163 26.05 -4.35 -18.27
N GLU A 164 27.30 -4.76 -18.59
CA GLU A 164 27.87 -6.06 -18.19
C GLU A 164 28.42 -6.02 -16.75
N VAL A 165 28.54 -4.83 -16.15
CA VAL A 165 29.08 -4.63 -14.81
C VAL A 165 27.97 -4.26 -13.85
N MET A 166 27.88 -4.98 -12.73
CA MET A 166 27.05 -4.58 -11.59
C MET A 166 27.84 -3.65 -10.69
N ALA A 167 27.29 -2.47 -10.41
CA ALA A 167 27.92 -1.46 -9.58
C ALA A 167 27.06 -1.13 -8.35
N TYR A 168 27.72 -0.83 -7.25
CA TYR A 168 27.06 -0.28 -6.07
C TYR A 168 26.83 1.23 -6.28
N GLN A 169 25.55 1.60 -6.30
CA GLN A 169 25.11 2.98 -6.53
C GLN A 169 24.85 3.67 -5.20
N LEU A 170 25.31 4.91 -5.07
CA LEU A 170 25.04 5.77 -3.95
C LEU A 170 24.27 6.98 -4.45
N ASN A 171 23.15 7.30 -3.80
CA ASN A 171 22.36 8.48 -4.08
C ASN A 171 22.18 9.34 -2.84
N GLN A 172 21.98 10.61 -3.05
CA GLN A 172 21.62 11.53 -1.99
C GLN A 172 20.35 11.06 -1.29
N GLY A 173 20.36 11.13 0.04
CA GLY A 173 19.23 10.75 0.89
C GLY A 173 19.32 11.47 2.22
N GLY A 174 18.54 10.99 3.20
CA GLY A 174 18.58 11.49 4.58
C GLY A 174 17.81 12.80 4.81
N LEU A 175 17.16 13.37 3.81
CA LEU A 175 16.26 14.50 4.00
C LEU A 175 14.93 14.02 4.57
N GLY A 176 14.44 14.68 5.62
CA GLY A 176 13.12 14.39 6.21
C GLY A 176 11.98 15.18 5.54
N LEU A 177 12.30 16.26 4.84
CA LEU A 177 11.38 16.97 3.94
C LEU A 177 11.67 16.56 2.49
N PRO A 178 10.71 16.67 1.56
CA PRO A 178 10.79 16.05 0.23
C PRO A 178 12.03 16.49 -0.59
N GLU A 179 12.40 17.76 -0.52
CA GLU A 179 13.51 18.31 -1.31
C GLU A 179 14.16 19.51 -0.64
N ARG A 180 15.31 19.94 -1.19
CA ARG A 180 16.12 21.06 -0.69
C ARG A 180 15.31 22.35 -0.50
N GLU A 181 14.39 22.65 -1.41
CA GLU A 181 13.64 23.90 -1.42
C GLU A 181 12.80 24.09 -0.15
N TYR A 182 12.30 23.01 0.46
CA TYR A 182 11.58 23.07 1.74
C TYR A 182 12.42 23.62 2.89
N TYR A 183 13.75 23.54 2.79
CA TYR A 183 14.67 24.05 3.82
C TYR A 183 15.05 25.52 3.63
N PHE A 184 14.87 26.09 2.43
CA PHE A 184 15.39 27.41 2.08
C PHE A 184 14.34 28.44 1.65
N LYS A 185 13.21 28.04 1.10
CA LYS A 185 12.16 28.98 0.69
C LYS A 185 11.57 29.73 1.87
N GLU A 186 11.25 31.02 1.63
CA GLU A 186 10.77 31.96 2.64
C GLU A 186 9.25 32.24 2.54
N ASP A 187 8.53 31.58 1.63
CA ASP A 187 7.07 31.71 1.60
C ASP A 187 6.43 31.13 2.87
N SER A 188 5.29 31.68 3.25
CA SER A 188 4.62 31.35 4.51
C SER A 188 4.28 29.86 4.67
N THR A 189 3.91 29.19 3.59
CA THR A 189 3.57 27.76 3.59
C THR A 189 4.82 26.93 3.90
N THR A 190 5.93 27.18 3.21
CA THR A 190 7.19 26.43 3.41
C THR A 190 7.79 26.70 4.79
N VAL A 191 7.74 27.93 5.28
CA VAL A 191 8.16 28.29 6.65
C VAL A 191 7.33 27.53 7.69
N ASN A 192 6.01 27.48 7.51
CA ASN A 192 5.14 26.73 8.42
C ASN A 192 5.47 25.23 8.42
N ILE A 193 5.69 24.62 7.25
CA ILE A 193 6.08 23.21 7.14
C ILE A 193 7.38 22.94 7.91
N ARG A 194 8.41 23.80 7.76
CA ARG A 194 9.65 23.66 8.53
C ARG A 194 9.43 23.73 10.04
N ASN A 195 8.61 24.67 10.49
CA ASN A 195 8.29 24.82 11.92
C ASN A 195 7.57 23.59 12.48
N GLU A 196 6.60 23.05 11.74
CA GLU A 196 5.92 21.83 12.13
C GLU A 196 6.85 20.61 12.09
N TYR A 197 7.77 20.56 11.13
CA TYR A 197 8.78 19.50 11.07
C TYR A 197 9.72 19.53 12.29
N VAL A 198 10.16 20.69 12.74
CA VAL A 198 10.96 20.83 13.97
C VAL A 198 10.16 20.32 15.19
N LYS A 199 8.90 20.73 15.33
CA LYS A 199 8.04 20.24 16.42
C LYS A 199 7.86 18.71 16.37
N TYR A 200 7.70 18.14 15.19
CA TYR A 200 7.60 16.70 14.98
C TYR A 200 8.85 15.96 15.45
N ILE A 201 10.04 16.44 15.02
CA ILE A 201 11.33 15.86 15.45
C ILE A 201 11.50 15.97 16.96
N THR A 202 11.24 17.13 17.54
CA THR A 202 11.30 17.36 18.99
C THR A 202 10.42 16.40 19.75
N LYS A 203 9.18 16.19 19.27
CA LYS A 203 8.25 15.22 19.87
C LYS A 203 8.80 13.79 19.80
N LEU A 204 9.33 13.35 18.66
CA LEU A 204 9.90 12.01 18.51
C LEU A 204 11.10 11.80 19.45
N LEU A 205 12.02 12.76 19.52
CA LEU A 205 13.20 12.69 20.39
C LEU A 205 12.78 12.67 21.87
N THR A 206 11.83 13.49 22.25
CA THR A 206 11.27 13.48 23.62
C THR A 206 10.65 12.11 23.95
N MET A 207 9.87 11.53 23.05
CA MET A 207 9.28 10.20 23.24
C MET A 207 10.35 9.10 23.31
N SER A 208 11.52 9.29 22.67
CA SER A 208 12.66 8.37 22.76
C SER A 208 13.49 8.55 24.04
N GLY A 209 13.10 9.46 24.93
CA GLY A 209 13.76 9.70 26.21
C GLY A 209 14.88 10.75 26.18
N GLN A 210 15.04 11.49 25.06
CA GLN A 210 15.98 12.61 25.00
C GLN A 210 15.43 13.79 25.81
N LYS A 211 16.27 14.35 26.69
CA LYS A 211 15.84 15.41 27.62
C LYS A 211 15.98 16.84 27.04
N GLU A 212 16.75 17.01 25.98
CA GLU A 212 17.09 18.32 25.37
C GLU A 212 16.89 18.22 23.84
N ALA A 213 15.65 18.03 23.41
CA ALA A 213 15.32 17.96 21.98
C ALA A 213 14.66 19.26 21.50
#